data_70fc4531489d59d612b494afa8ab9498
#
_entry.id   70fc4531489d59d612b494afa8ab9498
#
_cell.length_a   1.000
_cell.length_b   1.000
_cell.length_c   1.000
_cell.angle_alpha   90.00
_cell.angle_beta   90.00
_cell.angle_gamma   90.00
#
_symmetry.space_group_name_H-M   'P 1'
#
loop_
_entity.id
_entity.type
_entity.pdbx_description
1 polymer ?
#
loop_
_entity_poly.entity_id
_entity_poly.type
_entity_poly.pdbx_seq_one_letter_code
_entity_poly.pdbx_strand_id
1 'polypeptide(L)'
;MAKLGKAVIETQGTFSNADLMSKIVAYRKVVASNYVLTSPTDIERKLGLPLLVSTKLDGELWFLLFDSEWKLVSPTGRVISGAIEILTEASNSKIDKECIFAGELHVLGEKRTRIADVTSALGGGDKQDTSKLAFAVFDVVTSPTVSAIGTPYTLRYEEISKIPVGKNFFFAPSTPTRSSNEVAEIYDKETAASAEGLVGRAEDGRSYKIKPTKDLDAAIIGFTERRDADGSLIVRSILLGLLQDDGSWIPVTTTGNVGDTAFRKELHQQLLPRVKPSSYRRTSESSGVMYQLVEPGVIAELKCMDLQLEDFQGRPIKHPRLSFGSDGWQVTGWSNSVAVHNAIVVRLRNDKACTPEDIGWSQVTRLLPVAATTEEAKLGESTLVRRQVWTKEGAGKVDVRKLVVWKTNKESAGYPAFVVHWTDYSSTRKSPLDREVRLAPNEKEALKIADAMIADNIKKGWSEVAK
;
A
#
# COMPACT_ATOMS: atom_id res chain seq x y z
N MET A 1 -11.39 18.51 8.04
CA MET A 1 -10.27 18.75 8.97
C MET A 1 -10.44 17.90 10.21
N ALA A 2 -9.45 17.09 10.55
CA ALA A 2 -9.41 16.35 11.80
C ALA A 2 -8.29 16.93 12.70
N LYS A 3 -8.44 16.81 14.02
CA LYS A 3 -7.39 17.23 14.94
C LYS A 3 -6.29 16.18 15.01
N LEU A 4 -5.05 16.61 15.15
CA LEU A 4 -3.85 15.81 15.35
C LEU A 4 -3.05 16.44 16.50
N GLY A 5 -3.37 16.09 17.73
CA GLY A 5 -2.86 16.80 18.89
C GLY A 5 -3.22 18.30 18.82
N LYS A 6 -2.22 19.18 18.82
CA LYS A 6 -2.37 20.65 18.66
C LYS A 6 -2.38 21.10 17.19
N ALA A 7 -2.17 20.20 16.25
CA ALA A 7 -2.19 20.47 14.82
C ALA A 7 -3.52 20.04 14.18
N VAL A 8 -3.58 20.20 12.86
CA VAL A 8 -4.71 19.78 12.02
C VAL A 8 -4.20 18.89 10.92
N ILE A 9 -4.92 17.82 10.65
CA ILE A 9 -4.73 16.99 9.46
C ILE A 9 -5.95 17.09 8.55
N GLU A 10 -5.73 17.37 7.28
CA GLU A 10 -6.75 17.46 6.26
C GLU A 10 -6.72 16.26 5.32
N THR A 11 -7.88 15.95 4.73
CA THR A 11 -8.06 14.79 3.85
C THR A 11 -7.38 14.95 2.50
N GLN A 12 -7.36 13.89 1.70
CA GLN A 12 -6.84 13.92 0.32
C GLN A 12 -7.49 15.02 -0.53
N GLY A 13 -6.67 15.70 -1.35
CA GLY A 13 -7.14 16.72 -2.28
C GLY A 13 -7.47 18.08 -1.65
N THR A 14 -7.14 18.30 -0.37
CA THR A 14 -7.41 19.58 0.31
C THR A 14 -6.34 20.64 0.03
N PHE A 15 -5.12 20.22 -0.36
CA PHE A 15 -4.07 21.17 -0.68
C PHE A 15 -4.39 21.94 -1.97
N SER A 16 -4.67 23.24 -1.83
CA SER A 16 -5.23 24.07 -2.90
C SER A 16 -4.18 24.76 -3.79
N ASN A 17 -2.90 24.82 -3.37
CA ASN A 17 -1.85 25.45 -4.16
C ASN A 17 -1.43 24.52 -5.31
N ALA A 18 -1.99 24.76 -6.50
CA ALA A 18 -1.80 23.92 -7.68
C ALA A 18 -0.34 23.89 -8.17
N ASP A 19 0.39 24.99 -8.05
CA ASP A 19 1.78 25.07 -8.51
C ASP A 19 2.69 24.21 -7.63
N LEU A 20 2.58 24.33 -6.32
CA LEU A 20 3.34 23.50 -5.39
C LEU A 20 2.93 22.03 -5.52
N MET A 21 1.65 21.75 -5.67
CA MET A 21 1.17 20.37 -5.87
C MET A 21 1.69 19.75 -7.18
N SER A 22 1.79 20.54 -8.25
CA SER A 22 2.33 20.06 -9.53
C SER A 22 3.79 19.61 -9.41
N LYS A 23 4.62 20.32 -8.61
CA LYS A 23 6.02 19.96 -8.33
C LYS A 23 6.11 18.64 -7.54
N ILE A 24 5.23 18.45 -6.54
CA ILE A 24 5.12 17.20 -5.76
C ILE A 24 4.76 16.03 -6.68
N VAL A 25 3.76 16.20 -7.53
CA VAL A 25 3.33 15.15 -8.48
C VAL A 25 4.42 14.80 -9.47
N ALA A 26 5.11 15.80 -10.01
CA ALA A 26 6.24 15.61 -10.93
C ALA A 26 7.39 14.84 -10.24
N TYR A 27 7.77 15.22 -9.03
CA TYR A 27 8.78 14.51 -8.25
C TYR A 27 8.38 13.05 -8.02
N ARG A 28 7.15 12.79 -7.59
CA ARG A 28 6.65 11.43 -7.38
C ARG A 28 6.75 10.59 -8.66
N LYS A 29 6.36 11.16 -9.79
CA LYS A 29 6.33 10.45 -11.09
C LYS A 29 7.73 10.18 -11.63
N VAL A 30 8.65 11.13 -11.50
CA VAL A 30 9.97 11.07 -12.17
C VAL A 30 11.04 10.51 -11.24
N VAL A 31 11.00 10.82 -9.96
CA VAL A 31 12.04 10.44 -8.99
C VAL A 31 11.58 9.30 -8.08
N ALA A 32 10.52 9.53 -7.31
CA ALA A 32 10.11 8.57 -6.27
C ALA A 32 9.51 7.25 -6.80
N SER A 33 9.10 7.16 -8.06
CA SER A 33 8.61 5.92 -8.68
C SER A 33 9.70 5.09 -9.35
N ASN A 34 10.89 5.65 -9.56
CA ASN A 34 11.97 5.04 -10.37
C ASN A 34 13.06 4.36 -9.52
N TYR A 35 12.67 3.72 -8.41
CA TYR A 35 13.59 2.92 -7.63
C TYR A 35 13.82 1.54 -8.23
N VAL A 36 15.10 1.15 -8.33
CA VAL A 36 15.50 -0.22 -8.66
C VAL A 36 15.50 -1.05 -7.38
N LEU A 37 14.67 -2.08 -7.35
CA LEU A 37 14.64 -3.02 -6.24
C LEU A 37 15.81 -3.99 -6.34
N THR A 38 16.60 -4.06 -5.27
CA THR A 38 17.83 -4.86 -5.24
C THR A 38 17.83 -5.74 -4.00
N SER A 39 18.03 -7.04 -4.18
CA SER A 39 18.28 -7.94 -3.05
C SER A 39 19.73 -7.80 -2.57
N PRO A 40 20.03 -8.14 -1.31
CA PRO A 40 21.42 -8.17 -0.83
C PRO A 40 22.34 -9.02 -1.69
N THR A 41 21.83 -10.14 -2.21
CA THR A 41 22.59 -11.06 -3.10
C THR A 41 22.84 -10.47 -4.50
N ASP A 42 22.17 -9.39 -4.87
CA ASP A 42 22.29 -8.74 -6.18
C ASP A 42 23.09 -7.43 -6.12
N ILE A 43 23.62 -7.05 -4.94
CA ILE A 43 24.35 -5.80 -4.75
C ILE A 43 25.46 -5.63 -5.77
N GLU A 44 26.33 -6.64 -5.91
CA GLU A 44 27.45 -6.58 -6.83
C GLU A 44 27.04 -6.43 -8.29
N ARG A 45 25.94 -7.07 -8.68
CA ARG A 45 25.50 -7.17 -10.07
C ARG A 45 24.66 -5.97 -10.53
N LYS A 46 23.86 -5.39 -9.62
CA LYS A 46 22.82 -4.44 -10.00
C LYS A 46 23.13 -2.99 -9.67
N LEU A 47 24.04 -2.73 -8.72
CA LEU A 47 24.30 -1.36 -8.31
C LEU A 47 25.19 -0.62 -9.31
N GLY A 48 24.76 0.59 -9.69
CA GLY A 48 25.62 1.55 -10.37
C GLY A 48 26.32 2.45 -9.35
N LEU A 49 27.62 2.27 -9.21
CA LEU A 49 28.48 2.99 -8.28
C LEU A 49 29.12 4.23 -8.95
N PRO A 50 29.50 5.27 -8.19
CA PRO A 50 29.37 5.45 -6.75
C PRO A 50 27.93 5.76 -6.28
N LEU A 51 27.65 5.54 -4.99
CA LEU A 51 26.36 5.81 -4.36
C LEU A 51 26.51 6.64 -3.08
N LEU A 52 25.49 7.44 -2.79
CA LEU A 52 25.18 7.92 -1.45
C LEU A 52 24.16 6.98 -0.82
N VAL A 53 24.54 6.29 0.24
CA VAL A 53 23.76 5.24 0.89
C VAL A 53 23.22 5.73 2.24
N SER A 54 21.91 5.66 2.43
CA SER A 54 21.24 5.96 3.68
C SER A 54 20.44 4.77 4.19
N THR A 55 20.19 4.73 5.50
CA THR A 55 19.26 3.77 6.10
C THR A 55 17.87 3.94 5.50
N LYS A 56 17.21 2.82 5.16
CA LYS A 56 15.82 2.85 4.73
C LYS A 56 14.91 2.95 5.94
N LEU A 57 14.31 4.12 6.13
CA LEU A 57 13.27 4.35 7.11
C LEU A 57 11.94 3.72 6.63
N ASP A 58 11.13 3.28 7.57
CA ASP A 58 9.82 2.64 7.31
C ASP A 58 8.72 3.60 7.73
N GLY A 59 8.25 4.40 6.79
CA GLY A 59 7.27 5.46 7.00
C GLY A 59 6.46 5.79 5.76
N GLU A 60 6.00 7.02 5.66
CA GLU A 60 5.28 7.55 4.50
C GLU A 60 6.07 8.68 3.84
N LEU A 61 6.09 8.71 2.51
CA LEU A 61 6.59 9.85 1.75
C LEU A 61 5.71 11.08 1.98
N TRP A 62 6.30 12.15 2.50
CA TRP A 62 5.69 13.46 2.62
C TRP A 62 6.63 14.54 2.10
N PHE A 63 6.09 15.76 1.99
CA PHE A 63 6.83 16.94 1.53
C PHE A 63 6.67 18.06 2.55
N LEU A 64 7.80 18.63 2.97
CA LEU A 64 7.81 19.84 3.76
C LEU A 64 7.94 21.04 2.82
N LEU A 65 7.03 22.00 2.95
CA LEU A 65 7.01 23.21 2.12
C LEU A 65 6.42 24.40 2.91
N PHE A 66 6.70 25.59 2.43
CA PHE A 66 6.12 26.83 2.95
C PHE A 66 5.01 27.34 2.01
N ASP A 67 3.80 27.48 2.57
CA ASP A 67 2.64 28.05 1.88
C ASP A 67 1.84 28.86 2.92
N SER A 68 2.21 30.16 3.08
CA SER A 68 1.81 31.04 4.18
C SER A 68 2.35 30.63 5.57
N GLU A 69 2.50 29.36 5.82
CA GLU A 69 3.13 28.72 6.98
C GLU A 69 3.82 27.41 6.53
N TRP A 70 4.64 26.81 7.39
CA TRP A 70 5.20 25.50 7.12
C TRP A 70 4.14 24.41 7.20
N LYS A 71 4.10 23.54 6.19
CA LYS A 71 3.14 22.46 6.06
C LYS A 71 3.85 21.18 5.65
N LEU A 72 3.34 20.04 6.12
CA LEU A 72 3.62 18.76 5.51
C LEU A 72 2.47 18.42 4.54
N VAL A 73 2.82 18.06 3.32
CA VAL A 73 1.87 17.71 2.27
C VAL A 73 2.19 16.32 1.74
N SER A 74 1.22 15.43 1.70
CA SER A 74 1.40 14.09 1.13
C SER A 74 1.33 14.10 -0.39
N PRO A 75 1.79 13.05 -1.08
CA PRO A 75 1.65 12.93 -2.53
C PRO A 75 0.21 13.01 -3.06
N THR A 76 -0.76 12.79 -2.20
CA THR A 76 -2.20 12.82 -2.53
C THR A 76 -2.90 14.09 -2.04
N GLY A 77 -2.14 15.07 -1.54
CA GLY A 77 -2.68 16.36 -1.09
C GLY A 77 -3.37 16.32 0.28
N ARG A 78 -3.04 15.34 1.17
CA ARG A 78 -3.30 15.46 2.61
C ARG A 78 -2.38 16.54 3.15
N VAL A 79 -2.86 17.34 4.12
CA VAL A 79 -2.08 18.43 4.70
C VAL A 79 -2.01 18.27 6.21
N ILE A 80 -0.82 18.45 6.78
CA ILE A 80 -0.63 18.66 8.22
C ILE A 80 -0.12 20.08 8.42
N SER A 81 -0.82 20.85 9.25
CA SER A 81 -0.47 22.22 9.59
C SER A 81 -0.68 22.50 11.08
N GLY A 82 -0.07 23.56 11.59
CA GLY A 82 -0.19 23.97 12.99
C GLY A 82 0.93 23.45 13.88
N ALA A 83 0.68 23.34 15.18
CA ALA A 83 1.73 23.15 16.20
C ALA A 83 2.03 21.66 16.41
N ILE A 84 2.93 21.10 15.59
CA ILE A 84 3.63 19.84 15.85
C ILE A 84 5.13 20.10 15.88
N GLU A 85 5.87 19.21 16.54
CA GLU A 85 7.32 19.32 16.76
C GLU A 85 8.08 19.48 15.45
N ILE A 86 7.74 18.72 14.42
CA ILE A 86 8.36 18.77 13.08
C ILE A 86 8.27 20.18 12.49
N LEU A 87 7.04 20.77 12.46
CA LEU A 87 6.83 22.08 11.87
C LEU A 87 7.39 23.21 12.75
N THR A 88 7.43 23.00 14.05
CA THR A 88 8.07 23.93 15.00
C THR A 88 9.59 23.95 14.80
N GLU A 89 10.25 22.80 14.69
CA GLU A 89 11.66 22.69 14.40
C GLU A 89 12.00 23.25 13.01
N ALA A 90 11.18 22.96 11.99
CA ALA A 90 11.33 23.52 10.64
C ALA A 90 11.22 25.05 10.64
N SER A 91 10.28 25.61 11.40
CA SER A 91 10.09 27.07 11.53
C SER A 91 11.26 27.76 12.22
N ASN A 92 11.90 27.08 13.20
CA ASN A 92 13.05 27.58 13.92
C ASN A 92 14.37 27.37 13.15
N SER A 93 14.38 26.44 12.19
CA SER A 93 15.52 26.22 11.30
C SER A 93 15.54 27.37 10.26
N LYS A 94 16.68 27.89 9.94
CA LYS A 94 16.83 28.98 8.95
C LYS A 94 16.79 28.45 7.50
N ILE A 95 15.95 27.43 7.23
CA ILE A 95 15.79 26.90 5.88
C ILE A 95 15.00 27.89 5.00
N ASP A 96 15.35 27.90 3.71
CA ASP A 96 14.70 28.80 2.75
C ASP A 96 13.25 28.37 2.50
N LYS A 97 12.34 29.35 2.53
CA LYS A 97 10.91 29.18 2.32
C LYS A 97 10.54 28.81 0.89
N GLU A 98 11.41 29.02 -0.07
CA GLU A 98 11.22 28.61 -1.46
C GLU A 98 11.54 27.10 -1.68
N CYS A 99 12.13 26.46 -0.68
CA CYS A 99 12.45 25.05 -0.75
C CYS A 99 11.23 24.15 -0.57
N ILE A 100 11.17 23.08 -1.34
CA ILE A 100 10.29 21.93 -1.11
C ILE A 100 11.20 20.73 -0.85
N PHE A 101 11.06 20.12 0.32
CA PHE A 101 11.83 18.94 0.71
C PHE A 101 10.97 17.68 0.63
N ALA A 102 11.55 16.61 0.11
CA ALA A 102 10.98 15.27 0.19
C ALA A 102 11.60 14.52 1.37
N GLY A 103 10.78 13.87 2.17
CA GLY A 103 11.25 13.14 3.33
C GLY A 103 10.33 11.99 3.72
N GLU A 104 10.80 11.18 4.63
CA GLU A 104 10.05 10.11 5.26
C GLU A 104 9.43 10.59 6.56
N LEU A 105 8.10 10.63 6.62
CA LEU A 105 7.37 10.81 7.86
C LEU A 105 7.31 9.46 8.57
N HIS A 106 7.91 9.36 9.74
CA HIS A 106 8.00 8.12 10.49
C HIS A 106 7.80 8.35 11.99
N VAL A 107 7.67 7.28 12.76
CA VAL A 107 7.54 7.32 14.22
C VAL A 107 8.87 7.00 14.86
N LEU A 108 9.29 7.79 15.84
CA LEU A 108 10.46 7.50 16.68
C LEU A 108 10.11 6.41 17.70
N GLY A 109 10.96 5.42 17.84
CA GLY A 109 10.77 4.32 18.79
C GLY A 109 12.07 3.57 19.07
N GLU A 110 12.11 2.83 20.20
CA GLU A 110 13.22 1.95 20.55
C GLU A 110 13.29 0.68 19.69
N LYS A 111 12.15 0.30 19.10
CA LYS A 111 12.04 -0.82 18.18
C LYS A 111 11.78 -0.30 16.77
N ARG A 112 12.02 -1.16 15.77
CA ARG A 112 11.64 -0.85 14.39
C ARG A 112 10.17 -0.46 14.33
N THR A 113 9.90 0.76 13.94
CA THR A 113 8.57 1.28 13.65
C THR A 113 8.23 1.05 12.17
N ARG A 114 6.95 1.02 11.85
CA ARG A 114 6.43 0.69 10.52
C ARG A 114 5.44 1.73 10.04
N ILE A 115 5.09 1.66 8.77
CA ILE A 115 4.07 2.52 8.16
C ILE A 115 2.73 2.47 8.92
N ALA A 116 2.35 1.33 9.51
CA ALA A 116 1.14 1.20 10.34
C ALA A 116 1.20 2.09 11.60
N ASP A 117 2.38 2.28 12.18
CA ASP A 117 2.58 3.16 13.33
C ASP A 117 2.36 4.63 12.94
N VAL A 118 2.79 5.03 11.74
CA VAL A 118 2.54 6.37 11.18
C VAL A 118 1.03 6.56 10.97
N THR A 119 0.35 5.59 10.35
CA THR A 119 -1.09 5.64 10.12
C THR A 119 -1.85 5.77 11.44
N SER A 120 -1.45 5.00 12.46
CA SER A 120 -2.02 5.07 13.81
C SER A 120 -1.77 6.44 14.44
N ALA A 121 -0.55 6.96 14.36
CA ALA A 121 -0.19 8.26 14.91
C ALA A 121 -0.97 9.41 14.23
N LEU A 122 -1.25 9.32 12.93
CA LEU A 122 -2.02 10.32 12.19
C LEU A 122 -3.54 10.23 12.44
N GLY A 123 -4.04 9.11 12.94
CA GLY A 123 -5.46 8.85 13.21
C GLY A 123 -5.96 9.23 14.61
N GLY A 124 -5.09 9.61 15.53
CA GLY A 124 -5.38 9.63 16.97
C GLY A 124 -6.17 10.81 17.53
N GLY A 125 -6.51 11.82 16.73
CA GLY A 125 -7.35 12.96 17.17
C GLY A 125 -6.63 13.98 18.08
N ASP A 126 -7.39 14.72 18.90
CA ASP A 126 -6.89 15.85 19.71
C ASP A 126 -5.99 15.44 20.91
N LYS A 127 -6.06 14.19 21.32
CA LYS A 127 -5.23 13.63 22.41
C LYS A 127 -3.98 12.90 21.89
N GLN A 128 -3.74 12.92 20.58
CA GLN A 128 -2.60 12.22 19.98
C GLN A 128 -1.28 12.86 20.43
N ASP A 129 -0.38 12.04 20.91
CA ASP A 129 1.00 12.42 21.17
C ASP A 129 1.77 12.51 19.84
N THR A 130 2.03 13.73 19.38
CA THR A 130 2.77 14.01 18.14
C THR A 130 4.27 14.08 18.34
N SER A 131 4.77 14.05 19.60
CA SER A 131 6.19 14.15 19.92
C SER A 131 7.05 13.00 19.40
N LYS A 132 6.42 11.90 19.01
CA LYS A 132 7.05 10.74 18.40
C LYS A 132 7.08 10.78 16.86
N LEU A 133 6.33 11.68 16.24
CA LEU A 133 6.40 11.87 14.78
C LEU A 133 7.69 12.59 14.43
N ALA A 134 8.40 12.10 13.41
CA ALA A 134 9.61 12.71 12.90
C ALA A 134 9.59 12.73 11.36
N PHE A 135 10.28 13.69 10.79
CA PHE A 135 10.42 13.87 9.36
C PHE A 135 11.88 13.90 8.96
N ALA A 136 12.33 12.84 8.31
CA ALA A 136 13.69 12.70 7.82
C ALA A 136 13.77 13.13 6.36
N VAL A 137 14.34 14.28 6.09
CA VAL A 137 14.53 14.80 4.74
C VAL A 137 15.59 13.99 4.02
N PHE A 138 15.27 13.42 2.89
CA PHE A 138 16.21 12.65 2.07
C PHE A 138 16.45 13.23 0.68
N ASP A 139 15.68 14.24 0.28
CA ASP A 139 15.86 14.90 -1.01
C ASP A 139 15.30 16.33 -1.00
N VAL A 140 15.72 17.15 -1.95
CA VAL A 140 15.13 18.44 -2.27
C VAL A 140 14.39 18.34 -3.58
N VAL A 141 13.09 18.64 -3.59
CA VAL A 141 12.28 18.67 -4.81
C VAL A 141 12.64 19.88 -5.64
N THR A 142 12.74 21.05 -5.00
CA THR A 142 13.17 22.31 -5.60
C THR A 142 13.69 23.24 -4.50
N SER A 143 14.70 24.03 -4.84
CA SER A 143 15.18 25.18 -4.10
C SER A 143 15.53 26.30 -5.09
N PRO A 144 15.99 27.49 -4.65
CA PRO A 144 16.48 28.53 -5.56
C PRO A 144 17.64 28.07 -6.44
N THR A 145 18.40 27.05 -6.03
CA THR A 145 19.65 26.62 -6.68
C THR A 145 19.57 25.27 -7.36
N VAL A 146 18.68 24.37 -6.92
CA VAL A 146 18.60 22.99 -7.42
C VAL A 146 17.18 22.53 -7.63
N SER A 147 17.02 21.56 -8.54
CA SER A 147 15.75 20.84 -8.75
C SER A 147 16.02 19.35 -8.78
N ALA A 148 15.12 18.54 -8.22
CA ALA A 148 15.23 17.08 -8.24
C ALA A 148 15.28 16.52 -9.68
N ILE A 149 14.63 17.20 -10.60
CA ILE A 149 14.62 16.82 -12.01
C ILE A 149 15.76 17.59 -12.71
N GLY A 150 16.76 16.86 -13.18
CA GLY A 150 17.90 17.40 -13.93
C GLY A 150 19.14 17.78 -13.11
N THR A 151 19.08 17.74 -11.77
CA THR A 151 20.28 17.97 -10.92
C THR A 151 20.79 16.66 -10.33
N PRO A 152 22.10 16.36 -10.39
CA PRO A 152 22.71 15.22 -9.74
C PRO A 152 22.36 15.14 -8.25
N TYR A 153 22.21 13.91 -7.73
CA TYR A 153 21.81 13.74 -6.32
C TYR A 153 22.83 14.28 -5.34
N THR A 154 24.12 14.23 -5.65
CA THR A 154 25.20 14.79 -4.83
C THR A 154 24.98 16.27 -4.49
N LEU A 155 24.65 17.08 -5.49
CA LEU A 155 24.37 18.51 -5.30
C LEU A 155 23.07 18.74 -4.50
N ARG A 156 22.07 17.90 -4.69
CA ARG A 156 20.83 17.93 -3.91
C ARG A 156 21.07 17.52 -2.46
N TYR A 157 21.96 16.55 -2.25
CA TYR A 157 22.36 16.11 -0.91
C TYR A 157 23.12 17.19 -0.16
N GLU A 158 24.02 17.92 -0.83
CA GLU A 158 24.68 19.09 -0.25
C GLU A 158 23.68 20.13 0.23
N GLU A 159 22.58 20.31 -0.49
CA GLU A 159 21.53 21.24 -0.10
C GLU A 159 20.80 20.78 1.17
N ILE A 160 20.38 19.52 1.24
CA ILE A 160 19.68 19.01 2.42
C ILE A 160 20.61 18.85 3.64
N SER A 161 21.90 18.66 3.45
CA SER A 161 22.86 18.54 4.56
C SER A 161 23.05 19.83 5.36
N LYS A 162 22.56 20.97 4.83
CA LYS A 162 22.51 22.27 5.53
C LYS A 162 21.36 22.34 6.55
N ILE A 163 20.42 21.40 6.51
CA ILE A 163 19.29 21.34 7.44
C ILE A 163 19.84 21.01 8.85
N PRO A 164 19.49 21.81 9.87
CA PRO A 164 19.91 21.51 11.24
C PRO A 164 19.35 20.15 11.71
N VAL A 165 20.17 19.42 12.47
CA VAL A 165 19.75 18.13 13.04
C VAL A 165 18.93 18.41 14.29
N GLY A 166 17.61 18.34 14.16
CA GLY A 166 16.64 18.34 15.26
C GLY A 166 16.28 16.91 15.69
N LYS A 167 15.42 16.81 16.68
CA LYS A 167 14.87 15.52 17.12
C LYS A 167 13.80 15.00 16.17
N ASN A 168 12.89 15.89 15.76
CA ASN A 168 11.71 15.56 14.98
C ASN A 168 11.82 16.01 13.51
N PHE A 169 12.77 16.91 13.21
CA PHE A 169 13.07 17.37 11.86
C PHE A 169 14.58 17.35 11.61
N PHE A 170 15.03 16.55 10.65
CA PHE A 170 16.44 16.37 10.32
C PHE A 170 16.62 15.86 8.89
N PHE A 171 17.83 15.97 8.34
CA PHE A 171 18.15 15.29 7.08
C PHE A 171 18.58 13.84 7.33
N ALA A 172 18.29 12.94 6.40
CA ALA A 172 18.70 11.55 6.45
C ALA A 172 20.20 11.43 6.12
N PRO A 173 21.07 11.07 7.09
CA PRO A 173 22.49 10.93 6.82
C PRO A 173 22.74 9.88 5.74
N SER A 174 23.67 10.20 4.83
CA SER A 174 24.08 9.27 3.77
C SER A 174 25.58 9.10 3.76
N THR A 175 26.05 7.87 3.57
CA THR A 175 27.46 7.51 3.48
C THR A 175 27.86 7.37 2.03
N PRO A 176 28.89 8.07 1.54
CA PRO A 176 29.44 7.83 0.21
C PRO A 176 30.06 6.44 0.12
N THR A 177 29.71 5.69 -0.93
CA THR A 177 30.24 4.35 -1.20
C THR A 177 30.74 4.24 -2.63
N ARG A 178 31.85 3.54 -2.83
CA ARG A 178 32.50 3.37 -4.13
C ARG A 178 32.58 1.92 -4.58
N SER A 179 32.30 0.98 -3.69
CA SER A 179 32.32 -0.45 -3.97
C SER A 179 31.06 -1.16 -3.48
N SER A 180 30.74 -2.28 -4.08
CA SER A 180 29.65 -3.16 -3.65
C SER A 180 29.87 -3.74 -2.25
N ASN A 181 31.14 -3.98 -1.87
CA ASN A 181 31.49 -4.45 -0.53
C ASN A 181 31.17 -3.43 0.55
N GLU A 182 31.50 -2.16 0.35
CA GLU A 182 31.12 -1.09 1.29
C GLU A 182 29.59 -1.03 1.48
N VAL A 183 28.83 -1.17 0.41
CA VAL A 183 27.37 -1.20 0.50
C VAL A 183 26.88 -2.42 1.26
N ALA A 184 27.47 -3.60 1.04
CA ALA A 184 27.13 -4.83 1.75
C ALA A 184 27.45 -4.73 3.26
N GLU A 185 28.59 -4.20 3.64
CA GLU A 185 28.98 -3.98 5.05
C GLU A 185 28.00 -3.03 5.76
N ILE A 186 27.63 -1.91 5.11
CA ILE A 186 26.62 -0.99 5.66
C ILE A 186 25.27 -1.71 5.77
N TYR A 187 24.90 -2.51 4.77
CA TYR A 187 23.66 -3.27 4.79
C TYR A 187 23.57 -4.23 5.98
N ASP A 188 24.63 -5.02 6.21
CA ASP A 188 24.69 -5.99 7.29
C ASP A 188 24.64 -5.26 8.66
N LYS A 189 25.38 -4.16 8.82
CA LYS A 189 25.35 -3.33 10.03
C LYS A 189 23.96 -2.79 10.33
N GLU A 190 23.32 -2.15 9.35
CA GLU A 190 22.01 -1.48 9.54
C GLU A 190 20.89 -2.50 9.77
N THR A 191 20.90 -3.64 9.06
CA THR A 191 19.90 -4.71 9.24
C THR A 191 20.10 -5.44 10.58
N ALA A 192 21.33 -5.61 11.05
CA ALA A 192 21.61 -6.11 12.40
C ALA A 192 21.05 -5.15 13.49
N ALA A 193 21.02 -3.85 13.22
CA ALA A 193 20.36 -2.83 14.04
C ALA A 193 18.84 -2.74 13.81
N SER A 194 18.23 -3.73 13.11
CA SER A 194 16.79 -3.83 12.81
C SER A 194 16.26 -2.82 11.78
N ALA A 195 17.10 -2.19 10.97
CA ALA A 195 16.62 -1.39 9.83
C ALA A 195 15.95 -2.25 8.77
N GLU A 196 15.06 -1.66 7.97
CA GLU A 196 14.40 -2.36 6.85
C GLU A 196 15.39 -2.72 5.73
N GLY A 197 16.44 -1.96 5.58
CA GLY A 197 17.45 -2.04 4.55
C GLY A 197 18.09 -0.69 4.26
N LEU A 198 18.53 -0.50 3.03
CA LEU A 198 19.20 0.73 2.59
C LEU A 198 18.49 1.38 1.39
N VAL A 199 18.75 2.67 1.23
CA VAL A 199 18.49 3.40 -0.01
C VAL A 199 19.81 3.94 -0.54
N GLY A 200 20.20 3.47 -1.73
CA GLY A 200 21.35 3.97 -2.47
C GLY A 200 20.91 4.92 -3.59
N ARG A 201 21.57 6.08 -3.72
CA ARG A 201 21.28 7.06 -4.76
C ARG A 201 22.53 7.36 -5.56
N ALA A 202 22.46 7.10 -6.87
CA ALA A 202 23.54 7.34 -7.80
C ALA A 202 23.50 8.76 -8.36
N GLU A 203 24.65 9.25 -8.79
CA GLU A 203 24.79 10.56 -9.41
C GLU A 203 24.00 10.70 -10.71
N ASP A 204 23.84 9.62 -11.47
CA ASP A 204 23.07 9.55 -12.72
C ASP A 204 21.55 9.56 -12.52
N GLY A 205 21.07 9.74 -11.28
CA GLY A 205 19.66 9.81 -10.91
C GLY A 205 19.00 8.46 -10.63
N ARG A 206 19.68 7.33 -10.82
CA ARG A 206 19.17 6.03 -10.42
C ARG A 206 19.14 5.92 -8.88
N SER A 207 18.10 5.33 -8.37
CA SER A 207 17.95 5.07 -6.93
C SER A 207 17.65 3.60 -6.69
N TYR A 208 18.23 3.03 -5.65
CA TYR A 208 18.15 1.61 -5.31
C TYR A 208 17.51 1.44 -3.94
N LYS A 209 16.52 0.56 -3.84
CA LYS A 209 16.02 0.08 -2.55
C LYS A 209 16.62 -1.30 -2.29
N ILE A 210 17.55 -1.38 -1.35
CA ILE A 210 18.27 -2.61 -1.00
C ILE A 210 17.64 -3.17 0.26
N LYS A 211 16.91 -4.28 0.13
CA LYS A 211 16.25 -4.94 1.26
C LYS A 211 16.12 -6.45 1.05
N PRO A 212 15.93 -7.25 2.13
CA PRO A 212 15.78 -8.69 2.02
C PRO A 212 14.63 -9.06 1.10
N THR A 213 14.81 -10.12 0.32
CA THR A 213 13.72 -10.78 -0.38
C THR A 213 13.16 -11.91 0.49
N LYS A 214 11.94 -12.28 0.22
CA LYS A 214 11.26 -13.44 0.82
C LYS A 214 11.03 -14.47 -0.28
N ASP A 215 11.26 -15.72 0.03
CA ASP A 215 11.01 -16.82 -0.90
C ASP A 215 9.67 -17.48 -0.55
N LEU A 216 8.92 -17.85 -1.58
CA LEU A 216 7.58 -18.43 -1.46
C LEU A 216 7.38 -19.44 -2.60
N ASP A 217 6.92 -20.63 -2.28
CA ASP A 217 6.46 -21.60 -3.28
C ASP A 217 4.96 -21.52 -3.43
N ALA A 218 4.48 -21.36 -4.66
CA ALA A 218 3.06 -21.24 -4.96
C ALA A 218 2.67 -21.98 -6.25
N ALA A 219 1.47 -22.52 -6.29
CA ALA A 219 0.95 -23.11 -7.51
C ALA A 219 0.54 -22.05 -8.52
N ILE A 220 0.82 -22.31 -9.78
CA ILE A 220 0.24 -21.54 -10.89
C ILE A 220 -1.18 -22.03 -11.08
N ILE A 221 -2.15 -21.16 -10.79
CA ILE A 221 -3.58 -21.46 -10.90
C ILE A 221 -4.27 -20.75 -12.08
N GLY A 222 -3.50 -19.94 -12.81
CA GLY A 222 -3.99 -19.29 -14.02
C GLY A 222 -2.90 -18.54 -14.76
N PHE A 223 -3.15 -18.20 -16.02
CA PHE A 223 -2.23 -17.43 -16.85
C PHE A 223 -2.96 -16.56 -17.87
N THR A 224 -2.25 -15.57 -18.40
CA THR A 224 -2.65 -14.78 -19.58
C THR A 224 -1.62 -14.96 -20.68
N GLU A 225 -2.05 -14.79 -21.93
CA GLU A 225 -1.25 -14.98 -23.11
C GLU A 225 -0.87 -13.65 -23.78
N ARG A 226 0.20 -13.69 -24.55
CA ARG A 226 0.52 -12.69 -25.56
C ARG A 226 1.15 -13.37 -26.78
N ARG A 227 1.10 -12.70 -27.94
CA ARG A 227 1.87 -13.13 -29.09
C ARG A 227 3.31 -12.62 -28.98
N ASP A 228 4.24 -13.47 -29.34
CA ASP A 228 5.65 -13.13 -29.48
C ASP A 228 5.95 -12.60 -30.90
N ALA A 229 7.18 -12.20 -31.16
CA ALA A 229 7.61 -11.64 -32.45
C ALA A 229 7.45 -12.62 -33.62
N ASP A 230 7.55 -13.94 -33.36
CA ASP A 230 7.34 -15.02 -34.34
C ASP A 230 5.86 -15.41 -34.50
N GLY A 231 4.94 -14.70 -33.83
CA GLY A 231 3.51 -14.96 -33.84
C GLY A 231 3.05 -16.08 -32.89
N SER A 232 3.96 -16.81 -32.25
CA SER A 232 3.60 -17.86 -31.28
C SER A 232 2.98 -17.29 -30.01
N LEU A 233 2.09 -18.07 -29.38
CA LEU A 233 1.50 -17.71 -28.08
C LEU A 233 2.46 -18.11 -26.96
N ILE A 234 2.67 -17.16 -26.05
CA ILE A 234 3.49 -17.35 -24.85
C ILE A 234 2.78 -16.81 -23.62
N VAL A 235 3.19 -17.27 -22.44
CA VAL A 235 2.68 -16.72 -21.18
C VAL A 235 3.08 -15.25 -21.04
N ARG A 236 2.10 -14.38 -20.83
CA ARG A 236 2.32 -12.97 -20.48
C ARG A 236 2.51 -12.80 -18.97
N SER A 237 1.55 -13.28 -18.20
CA SER A 237 1.56 -13.23 -16.74
C SER A 237 0.88 -14.47 -16.16
N ILE A 238 1.23 -14.80 -14.92
CA ILE A 238 0.65 -15.92 -14.17
C ILE A 238 -0.09 -15.42 -12.95
N LEU A 239 -1.10 -16.18 -12.54
CA LEU A 239 -1.84 -16.06 -11.29
C LEU A 239 -1.39 -17.18 -10.37
N LEU A 240 -1.02 -16.84 -9.16
CA LEU A 240 -0.43 -17.73 -8.17
C LEU A 240 -1.35 -17.90 -6.97
N GLY A 241 -1.46 -19.12 -6.50
CA GLY A 241 -2.31 -19.49 -5.37
C GLY A 241 -1.58 -20.34 -4.33
N LEU A 242 -2.00 -20.18 -3.08
CA LEU A 242 -1.57 -20.99 -1.93
C LEU A 242 -2.73 -21.86 -1.47
N LEU A 243 -2.39 -23.02 -0.93
CA LEU A 243 -3.33 -23.98 -0.38
C LEU A 243 -3.50 -23.74 1.13
N GLN A 244 -4.71 -23.75 1.63
CA GLN A 244 -5.00 -23.74 3.05
C GLN A 244 -5.14 -25.17 3.59
N ASP A 245 -5.01 -25.34 4.91
CA ASP A 245 -5.08 -26.65 5.57
C ASP A 245 -6.43 -27.36 5.35
N ASP A 246 -7.49 -26.60 5.06
CA ASP A 246 -8.81 -27.14 4.75
C ASP A 246 -9.03 -27.49 3.27
N GLY A 247 -7.97 -27.43 2.47
CA GLY A 247 -8.03 -27.73 1.03
C GLY A 247 -8.53 -26.59 0.15
N SER A 248 -8.86 -25.43 0.71
CA SER A 248 -9.23 -24.26 -0.08
C SER A 248 -8.00 -23.51 -0.59
N TRP A 249 -8.19 -22.77 -1.68
CA TRP A 249 -7.15 -22.01 -2.35
C TRP A 249 -7.32 -20.51 -2.16
N ILE A 250 -6.23 -19.79 -1.99
CA ILE A 250 -6.20 -18.33 -1.98
C ILE A 250 -5.29 -17.84 -3.12
N PRO A 251 -5.83 -17.13 -4.12
CA PRO A 251 -5.01 -16.46 -5.11
C PRO A 251 -4.29 -15.26 -4.46
N VAL A 252 -2.97 -15.34 -4.30
CA VAL A 252 -2.20 -14.37 -3.51
C VAL A 252 -1.58 -13.26 -4.35
N THR A 253 -1.21 -13.53 -5.60
CA THR A 253 -0.59 -12.51 -6.47
C THR A 253 -0.65 -12.89 -7.94
N THR A 254 -0.37 -11.90 -8.77
CA THR A 254 -0.09 -12.07 -10.21
C THR A 254 1.28 -11.50 -10.52
N THR A 255 1.98 -12.11 -11.47
CA THR A 255 3.27 -11.56 -11.93
C THR A 255 3.47 -11.74 -13.43
N GLY A 256 4.04 -10.71 -14.05
CA GLY A 256 4.56 -10.76 -15.41
C GLY A 256 6.07 -11.05 -15.46
N ASN A 257 6.75 -11.16 -14.31
CA ASN A 257 8.18 -11.49 -14.21
C ASN A 257 8.36 -13.01 -14.22
N VAL A 258 8.16 -13.62 -15.39
CA VAL A 258 8.04 -15.07 -15.60
C VAL A 258 9.26 -15.64 -16.36
N GLY A 259 10.39 -14.99 -16.29
CA GLY A 259 11.58 -15.45 -17.04
C GLY A 259 11.62 -14.93 -18.48
N ASP A 260 12.51 -15.56 -19.30
CA ASP A 260 12.73 -15.20 -20.69
C ASP A 260 11.66 -15.78 -21.64
N THR A 261 11.79 -15.48 -22.93
CA THR A 261 10.84 -15.93 -23.95
C THR A 261 10.78 -17.44 -24.09
N ALA A 262 11.91 -18.13 -23.98
CA ALA A 262 11.96 -19.60 -24.12
C ALA A 262 11.20 -20.26 -22.96
N PHE A 263 11.45 -19.83 -21.72
CA PHE A 263 10.74 -20.31 -20.54
C PHE A 263 9.23 -20.01 -20.63
N ARG A 264 8.83 -18.84 -21.11
CA ARG A 264 7.41 -18.48 -21.29
C ARG A 264 6.70 -19.37 -22.32
N LYS A 265 7.41 -19.78 -23.37
CA LYS A 265 6.90 -20.65 -24.41
C LYS A 265 6.70 -22.09 -23.87
N GLU A 266 7.69 -22.59 -23.17
CA GLU A 266 7.61 -23.89 -22.48
C GLU A 266 6.48 -23.91 -21.45
N LEU A 267 6.41 -22.91 -20.59
CA LEU A 267 5.37 -22.79 -19.59
C LEU A 267 3.97 -22.72 -20.23
N HIS A 268 3.81 -22.03 -21.36
CA HIS A 268 2.55 -21.99 -22.09
C HIS A 268 2.11 -23.38 -22.55
N GLN A 269 3.05 -24.18 -23.09
CA GLN A 269 2.78 -25.56 -23.52
C GLN A 269 2.35 -26.45 -22.34
N GLN A 270 2.91 -26.22 -21.15
CA GLN A 270 2.54 -26.97 -19.95
C GLN A 270 1.18 -26.56 -19.38
N LEU A 271 0.81 -25.27 -19.45
CA LEU A 271 -0.40 -24.75 -18.84
C LEU A 271 -1.63 -24.86 -19.72
N LEU A 272 -1.51 -24.72 -21.04
CA LEU A 272 -2.62 -24.71 -21.96
C LEU A 272 -3.53 -25.99 -21.87
N PRO A 273 -2.98 -27.21 -21.81
CA PRO A 273 -3.78 -28.42 -21.66
C PRO A 273 -4.53 -28.54 -20.32
N ARG A 274 -4.10 -27.74 -19.32
CA ARG A 274 -4.66 -27.75 -17.97
C ARG A 274 -5.77 -26.74 -17.77
N VAL A 275 -6.18 -25.98 -18.77
CA VAL A 275 -7.26 -25.00 -18.67
C VAL A 275 -8.57 -25.67 -18.24
N LYS A 276 -9.22 -25.12 -17.21
CA LYS A 276 -10.47 -25.62 -16.63
C LYS A 276 -11.51 -24.51 -16.52
N PRO A 277 -12.80 -24.88 -16.52
CA PRO A 277 -13.88 -23.93 -16.22
C PRO A 277 -13.68 -23.23 -14.88
N SER A 278 -14.21 -22.01 -14.75
CA SER A 278 -14.10 -21.24 -13.52
C SER A 278 -15.27 -20.27 -13.34
N SER A 279 -15.82 -20.21 -12.14
CA SER A 279 -16.70 -19.13 -11.70
C SER A 279 -15.92 -17.89 -11.27
N TYR A 280 -14.62 -18.05 -10.94
CA TYR A 280 -13.72 -16.95 -10.60
C TYR A 280 -13.26 -16.23 -11.85
N ARG A 281 -13.37 -14.90 -11.83
CA ARG A 281 -12.95 -14.03 -12.93
C ARG A 281 -11.93 -13.03 -12.41
N ARG A 282 -10.76 -12.98 -13.04
CA ARG A 282 -9.72 -11.99 -12.77
C ARG A 282 -9.12 -11.49 -14.07
N THR A 283 -8.93 -10.20 -14.18
CA THR A 283 -8.24 -9.55 -15.27
C THR A 283 -6.84 -9.10 -14.84
N SER A 284 -5.91 -9.11 -15.77
CA SER A 284 -4.59 -8.52 -15.58
C SER A 284 -4.72 -7.00 -15.53
N GLU A 285 -4.24 -6.37 -14.46
CA GLU A 285 -4.28 -4.92 -14.28
C GLU A 285 -3.53 -4.16 -15.38
N SER A 286 -2.45 -4.73 -15.88
CA SER A 286 -1.60 -4.10 -16.90
C SER A 286 -2.13 -4.23 -18.33
N SER A 287 -3.01 -5.20 -18.62
CA SER A 287 -3.45 -5.49 -19.98
C SER A 287 -4.96 -5.61 -20.17
N GLY A 288 -5.73 -5.70 -19.07
CA GLY A 288 -7.16 -5.99 -19.12
C GLY A 288 -7.52 -7.40 -19.59
N VAL A 289 -6.55 -8.25 -19.94
CA VAL A 289 -6.77 -9.62 -20.39
C VAL A 289 -7.21 -10.51 -19.22
N MET A 290 -8.22 -11.34 -19.44
CA MET A 290 -8.72 -12.28 -18.43
C MET A 290 -7.77 -13.45 -18.27
N TYR A 291 -7.52 -13.85 -17.00
CA TYR A 291 -6.78 -15.08 -16.70
C TYR A 291 -7.59 -16.33 -17.09
N GLN A 292 -6.94 -17.23 -17.80
CA GLN A 292 -7.41 -18.60 -17.98
C GLN A 292 -6.98 -19.41 -16.75
N LEU A 293 -7.94 -20.00 -16.03
CA LEU A 293 -7.67 -20.79 -14.84
C LEU A 293 -7.26 -22.22 -15.25
N VAL A 294 -6.29 -22.76 -14.54
CA VAL A 294 -5.73 -24.09 -14.84
C VAL A 294 -5.87 -25.04 -13.65
N GLU A 295 -5.92 -26.33 -13.94
CA GLU A 295 -5.79 -27.36 -12.93
C GLU A 295 -4.46 -27.20 -12.18
N PRO A 296 -4.46 -27.20 -10.82
CA PRO A 296 -3.25 -27.08 -10.03
C PRO A 296 -2.28 -28.24 -10.31
N GLY A 297 -0.98 -27.98 -10.19
CA GLY A 297 0.04 -29.02 -10.41
C GLY A 297 1.37 -28.48 -10.92
N VAL A 298 1.43 -27.23 -11.37
CA VAL A 298 2.69 -26.56 -11.70
C VAL A 298 3.02 -25.59 -10.57
N ILE A 299 4.15 -25.81 -9.90
CA ILE A 299 4.59 -25.01 -8.75
C ILE A 299 5.78 -24.17 -9.17
N ALA A 300 5.75 -22.90 -8.75
CA ALA A 300 6.83 -21.95 -8.97
C ALA A 300 7.42 -21.48 -7.64
N GLU A 301 8.74 -21.44 -7.58
CA GLU A 301 9.48 -20.71 -6.56
C GLU A 301 9.49 -19.24 -6.93
N LEU A 302 9.10 -18.41 -5.98
CA LEU A 302 9.00 -16.96 -6.13
C LEU A 302 9.96 -16.26 -5.18
N LYS A 303 10.61 -15.23 -5.67
CA LYS A 303 11.16 -14.17 -4.81
C LYS A 303 10.23 -12.99 -4.79
N CYS A 304 9.94 -12.47 -3.62
CA CYS A 304 9.14 -11.25 -3.47
C CYS A 304 9.81 -10.27 -2.53
N MET A 305 9.52 -8.99 -2.75
CA MET A 305 10.16 -7.91 -1.96
C MET A 305 9.44 -7.69 -0.63
N ASP A 306 8.13 -7.96 -0.58
CA ASP A 306 7.36 -7.78 0.62
C ASP A 306 6.06 -8.57 0.64
N LEU A 307 5.57 -8.81 1.86
CA LEU A 307 4.26 -9.38 2.15
C LEU A 307 3.53 -8.39 3.06
N GLN A 308 2.37 -7.90 2.63
CA GLN A 308 1.58 -6.95 3.40
C GLN A 308 0.22 -7.54 3.73
N LEU A 309 -0.18 -7.43 5.01
CA LEU A 309 -1.49 -7.88 5.51
C LEU A 309 -2.57 -6.81 5.36
N GLU A 310 -2.16 -5.56 5.24
CA GLU A 310 -3.03 -4.40 5.22
C GLU A 310 -2.74 -3.53 3.99
N ASP A 311 -3.76 -2.87 3.50
CA ASP A 311 -3.61 -1.88 2.44
C ASP A 311 -3.07 -0.55 3.00
N PHE A 312 -2.85 0.43 2.11
CA PHE A 312 -2.37 1.77 2.49
C PHE A 312 -3.33 2.57 3.39
N GLN A 313 -4.51 2.05 3.69
CA GLN A 313 -5.50 2.61 4.60
C GLN A 313 -5.60 1.81 5.91
N GLY A 314 -4.71 0.84 6.14
CA GLY A 314 -4.73 -0.03 7.32
C GLY A 314 -5.87 -1.06 7.32
N ARG A 315 -6.50 -1.33 6.17
CA ARG A 315 -7.56 -2.33 6.07
C ARG A 315 -6.98 -3.69 5.72
N PRO A 316 -7.45 -4.78 6.36
CA PRO A 316 -7.00 -6.12 6.03
C PRO A 316 -7.19 -6.45 4.55
N ILE A 317 -6.14 -6.94 3.92
CA ILE A 317 -6.20 -7.43 2.55
C ILE A 317 -7.04 -8.70 2.51
N LYS A 318 -8.00 -8.76 1.58
CA LYS A 318 -8.88 -9.91 1.38
C LYS A 318 -8.80 -10.40 -0.05
N HIS A 319 -8.68 -11.72 -0.19
CA HIS A 319 -8.78 -12.38 -1.47
C HIS A 319 -9.93 -13.38 -1.49
N PRO A 320 -10.46 -13.72 -2.69
CA PRO A 320 -11.47 -14.75 -2.79
C PRO A 320 -10.89 -16.09 -2.33
N ARG A 321 -11.72 -16.88 -1.69
CA ARG A 321 -11.45 -18.26 -1.33
C ARG A 321 -12.03 -19.14 -2.43
N LEU A 322 -11.23 -20.03 -2.96
CA LEU A 322 -11.57 -20.87 -4.09
C LEU A 322 -11.55 -22.34 -3.69
N SER A 323 -12.38 -23.15 -4.33
CA SER A 323 -12.25 -24.61 -4.37
C SER A 323 -11.98 -25.06 -5.80
N PHE A 324 -11.27 -26.18 -5.93
CA PHE A 324 -11.03 -26.86 -7.20
C PHE A 324 -11.60 -28.28 -7.14
N GLY A 325 -12.38 -28.68 -8.15
CA GLY A 325 -13.00 -30.00 -8.23
C GLY A 325 -13.39 -30.38 -9.67
N SER A 326 -14.30 -31.34 -9.82
CA SER A 326 -14.78 -31.82 -11.13
C SER A 326 -15.31 -30.71 -12.02
N ASP A 327 -15.97 -29.72 -11.43
CA ASP A 327 -16.58 -28.57 -12.14
C ASP A 327 -15.59 -27.40 -12.34
N GLY A 328 -14.29 -27.65 -12.07
CA GLY A 328 -13.24 -26.63 -12.14
C GLY A 328 -13.20 -25.74 -10.89
N TRP A 329 -12.91 -24.44 -11.09
CA TRP A 329 -12.71 -23.47 -10.01
C TRP A 329 -14.02 -22.79 -9.60
N GLN A 330 -14.32 -22.83 -8.29
CA GLN A 330 -15.50 -22.19 -7.72
C GLN A 330 -15.10 -21.20 -6.62
N VAL A 331 -15.77 -20.03 -6.58
CA VAL A 331 -15.62 -19.07 -5.47
C VAL A 331 -16.49 -19.54 -4.32
N THR A 332 -15.88 -19.80 -3.16
CA THR A 332 -16.57 -20.27 -1.94
C THR A 332 -16.73 -19.19 -0.88
N GLY A 333 -16.02 -18.07 -1.01
CA GLY A 333 -16.08 -16.96 -0.04
C GLY A 333 -14.92 -16.01 -0.15
N TRP A 334 -14.59 -15.32 0.96
CA TRP A 334 -13.50 -14.39 1.08
C TRP A 334 -12.70 -14.67 2.36
N SER A 335 -11.39 -14.55 2.29
CA SER A 335 -10.47 -14.73 3.41
C SER A 335 -9.56 -13.52 3.58
N ASN A 336 -9.15 -13.26 4.82
CA ASN A 336 -7.98 -12.41 5.03
C ASN A 336 -6.79 -13.02 4.31
N SER A 337 -5.99 -12.18 3.72
CA SER A 337 -4.93 -12.60 2.82
C SER A 337 -3.74 -11.63 2.91
N VAL A 338 -2.83 -11.75 1.97
CA VAL A 338 -1.60 -10.98 1.86
C VAL A 338 -1.45 -10.45 0.44
N ALA A 339 -0.99 -9.21 0.31
CA ALA A 339 -0.44 -8.75 -0.96
C ALA A 339 1.03 -9.15 -1.04
N VAL A 340 1.39 -9.84 -2.12
CA VAL A 340 2.76 -10.22 -2.43
C VAL A 340 3.31 -9.20 -3.42
N HIS A 341 4.27 -8.40 -2.98
CA HIS A 341 4.81 -7.31 -3.80
C HIS A 341 6.03 -7.75 -4.61
N ASN A 342 6.02 -7.37 -5.89
CA ASN A 342 7.12 -7.61 -6.84
C ASN A 342 7.58 -9.07 -6.89
N ALA A 343 6.62 -9.98 -7.05
CA ALA A 343 6.91 -11.39 -7.23
C ALA A 343 7.67 -11.63 -8.55
N ILE A 344 8.74 -12.39 -8.48
CA ILE A 344 9.56 -12.81 -9.61
C ILE A 344 9.63 -14.35 -9.56
N VAL A 345 9.34 -15.00 -10.66
CA VAL A 345 9.53 -16.45 -10.80
C VAL A 345 11.01 -16.75 -10.90
N VAL A 346 11.50 -17.59 -9.99
CA VAL A 346 12.90 -18.06 -9.97
C VAL A 346 13.05 -19.31 -10.82
N ARG A 347 12.19 -20.30 -10.58
CA ARG A 347 12.16 -21.59 -11.30
C ARG A 347 10.86 -22.33 -11.04
N LEU A 348 10.60 -23.38 -11.79
CA LEU A 348 9.57 -24.37 -11.46
C LEU A 348 10.10 -25.37 -10.43
N ARG A 349 9.22 -25.84 -9.57
CA ARG A 349 9.50 -26.79 -8.49
C ARG A 349 8.89 -28.15 -8.83
N ASN A 350 9.60 -28.90 -9.69
CA ASN A 350 9.19 -30.25 -10.08
C ASN A 350 9.35 -31.29 -8.94
N ASP A 351 10.04 -30.89 -7.88
CA ASP A 351 10.27 -31.63 -6.65
C ASP A 351 9.17 -31.48 -5.60
N LYS A 352 8.13 -30.65 -5.87
CA LYS A 352 7.05 -30.34 -4.95
C LYS A 352 5.68 -30.73 -5.49
N ALA A 353 4.72 -30.94 -4.57
CA ALA A 353 3.33 -31.25 -4.87
C ALA A 353 2.38 -30.16 -4.35
N CYS A 354 1.14 -30.13 -4.84
CA CYS A 354 0.12 -29.23 -4.36
C CYS A 354 -0.46 -29.70 -3.02
N THR A 355 0.37 -29.65 -1.98
CA THR A 355 0.02 -30.01 -0.60
C THR A 355 0.23 -28.83 0.34
N PRO A 356 -0.44 -28.78 1.51
CA PRO A 356 -0.23 -27.73 2.50
C PRO A 356 1.22 -27.62 3.00
N GLU A 357 1.98 -28.72 2.99
CA GLU A 357 3.38 -28.75 3.39
C GLU A 357 4.27 -28.01 2.38
N ASP A 358 3.99 -28.14 1.09
CA ASP A 358 4.82 -27.61 0.00
C ASP A 358 4.45 -26.20 -0.41
N ILE A 359 3.15 -25.93 -0.52
CA ILE A 359 2.62 -24.63 -1.00
C ILE A 359 1.56 -24.05 -0.06
N GLY A 360 1.65 -24.40 1.22
CA GLY A 360 0.66 -24.01 2.21
C GLY A 360 0.74 -22.54 2.64
N TRP A 361 -0.37 -22.06 3.14
CA TRP A 361 -0.51 -20.72 3.75
C TRP A 361 0.48 -20.51 4.92
N SER A 362 0.92 -21.59 5.58
CA SER A 362 1.91 -21.57 6.65
C SER A 362 3.24 -20.88 6.25
N GLN A 363 3.58 -20.85 4.96
CA GLN A 363 4.76 -20.13 4.47
C GLN A 363 4.60 -18.61 4.71
N VAL A 364 3.40 -18.08 4.47
CA VAL A 364 3.10 -16.66 4.69
C VAL A 364 3.21 -16.32 6.17
N THR A 365 2.62 -17.11 7.06
CA THR A 365 2.67 -16.86 8.50
C THR A 365 4.08 -16.90 9.08
N ARG A 366 4.96 -17.72 8.53
CA ARG A 366 6.39 -17.76 8.91
C ARG A 366 7.19 -16.54 8.44
N LEU A 367 6.83 -16.00 7.27
CA LEU A 367 7.53 -14.86 6.66
C LEU A 367 7.03 -13.52 7.15
N LEU A 368 5.83 -13.49 7.73
CA LEU A 368 5.31 -12.30 8.37
C LEU A 368 5.98 -12.14 9.73
N PRO A 369 6.38 -10.92 10.11
CA PRO A 369 6.80 -10.68 11.47
C PRO A 369 5.65 -11.07 12.38
N VAL A 370 5.95 -11.80 13.44
CA VAL A 370 5.00 -12.11 14.51
C VAL A 370 4.44 -10.77 14.98
N ALA A 371 3.21 -10.45 14.60
CA ALA A 371 2.46 -9.45 15.34
C ALA A 371 2.54 -9.91 16.79
N ALA A 372 3.04 -9.07 17.68
CA ALA A 372 2.93 -9.34 19.10
C ALA A 372 1.49 -9.80 19.29
N THR A 373 1.30 -11.01 19.78
CA THR A 373 -0.01 -11.55 20.09
C THR A 373 -0.68 -10.54 21.01
N THR A 374 -1.41 -9.62 20.42
CA THR A 374 -2.50 -8.97 21.14
C THR A 374 -3.41 -10.15 21.44
N GLU A 375 -3.54 -10.49 22.72
CA GLU A 375 -4.64 -11.30 23.21
C GLU A 375 -5.84 -10.90 22.38
N GLU A 376 -6.57 -11.86 21.81
CA GLU A 376 -7.81 -11.58 21.09
C GLU A 376 -8.69 -10.82 22.09
N ALA A 377 -8.64 -9.50 22.04
CA ALA A 377 -9.54 -8.67 22.81
C ALA A 377 -10.92 -9.09 22.34
N LYS A 378 -11.72 -9.65 23.24
CA LYS A 378 -13.13 -9.96 22.97
C LYS A 378 -13.77 -8.67 22.49
N LEU A 379 -13.85 -8.54 21.17
CA LEU A 379 -14.43 -7.36 20.52
C LEU A 379 -15.91 -7.31 20.91
N GLY A 380 -16.33 -6.21 21.49
CA GLY A 380 -17.74 -5.97 21.79
C GLY A 380 -18.59 -6.06 20.53
N GLU A 381 -19.83 -6.48 20.66
CA GLU A 381 -20.79 -6.46 19.55
C GLU A 381 -21.13 -5.02 19.17
N SER A 382 -21.21 -4.76 17.87
CA SER A 382 -21.64 -3.44 17.36
C SER A 382 -23.13 -3.25 17.61
N THR A 383 -23.52 -2.07 18.07
CA THR A 383 -24.91 -1.70 18.35
C THR A 383 -25.48 -0.89 17.20
N LEU A 384 -26.66 -1.26 16.74
CA LEU A 384 -27.39 -0.50 15.74
C LEU A 384 -28.00 0.75 16.39
N VAL A 385 -27.55 1.92 15.91
CA VAL A 385 -28.06 3.23 16.39
C VAL A 385 -29.25 3.70 15.52
N ARG A 386 -29.09 3.58 14.21
CA ARG A 386 -30.13 4.01 13.26
C ARG A 386 -30.09 3.15 12.00
N ARG A 387 -31.27 2.78 11.48
CA ARG A 387 -31.42 2.13 10.18
C ARG A 387 -32.63 2.72 9.47
N GLN A 388 -32.43 3.18 8.24
CA GLN A 388 -33.51 3.67 7.36
C GLN A 388 -33.31 3.12 5.95
N VAL A 389 -34.41 2.81 5.32
CA VAL A 389 -34.46 2.30 3.95
C VAL A 389 -35.49 3.11 3.17
N TRP A 390 -35.15 3.50 1.97
CA TRP A 390 -36.04 4.21 1.06
C TRP A 390 -36.13 3.47 -0.26
N THR A 391 -37.33 3.51 -0.84
CA THR A 391 -37.57 2.97 -2.17
C THR A 391 -38.13 4.04 -3.10
N LYS A 392 -37.84 3.87 -4.37
CA LYS A 392 -38.42 4.69 -5.44
C LYS A 392 -38.78 3.76 -6.59
N GLU A 393 -40.06 3.76 -6.96
CA GLU A 393 -40.57 3.01 -8.09
C GLU A 393 -40.50 3.83 -9.38
N GLY A 394 -40.12 3.19 -10.48
CA GLY A 394 -40.06 3.82 -11.79
C GLY A 394 -39.76 2.80 -12.90
N ALA A 395 -40.47 2.87 -14.02
CA ALA A 395 -40.30 2.04 -15.22
C ALA A 395 -40.20 0.53 -14.94
N GLY A 396 -41.03 0.02 -14.00
CA GLY A 396 -41.05 -1.40 -13.64
C GLY A 396 -39.88 -1.89 -12.80
N LYS A 397 -39.10 -0.98 -12.24
CA LYS A 397 -37.97 -1.26 -11.35
C LYS A 397 -38.13 -0.53 -10.01
N VAL A 398 -37.54 -1.09 -8.95
CA VAL A 398 -37.52 -0.50 -7.64
C VAL A 398 -36.08 -0.15 -7.31
N ASP A 399 -35.80 1.14 -7.15
CA ASP A 399 -34.54 1.64 -6.64
C ASP A 399 -34.57 1.62 -5.11
N VAL A 400 -33.46 1.21 -4.47
CA VAL A 400 -33.38 1.09 -3.02
C VAL A 400 -32.17 1.85 -2.49
N ARG A 401 -32.39 2.68 -1.46
CA ARG A 401 -31.32 3.33 -0.69
C ARG A 401 -31.42 2.96 0.78
N LYS A 402 -30.28 2.75 1.42
CA LYS A 402 -30.21 2.34 2.81
C LYS A 402 -29.13 3.13 3.55
N LEU A 403 -29.49 3.64 4.73
CA LEU A 403 -28.55 4.22 5.69
C LEU A 403 -28.55 3.36 6.95
N VAL A 404 -27.36 3.13 7.48
CA VAL A 404 -27.15 2.46 8.78
C VAL A 404 -26.12 3.22 9.58
N VAL A 405 -26.40 3.50 10.85
CA VAL A 405 -25.47 4.05 11.83
C VAL A 405 -25.18 2.97 12.86
N TRP A 406 -23.90 2.63 12.99
CA TRP A 406 -23.42 1.66 13.99
C TRP A 406 -22.58 2.36 15.04
N LYS A 407 -22.79 2.03 16.31
CA LYS A 407 -21.79 2.15 17.35
C LYS A 407 -20.94 0.89 17.35
N THR A 408 -19.64 0.99 17.19
CA THR A 408 -18.79 -0.19 17.01
C THR A 408 -18.56 -0.96 18.30
N ASN A 409 -18.46 -0.26 19.44
CA ASN A 409 -18.08 -0.80 20.75
C ASN A 409 -16.69 -1.51 20.70
N LYS A 410 -15.79 -1.03 19.85
CA LYS A 410 -14.48 -1.65 19.56
C LYS A 410 -13.34 -0.64 19.57
N GLU A 411 -13.54 0.50 20.23
CA GLU A 411 -12.58 1.60 20.26
C GLU A 411 -11.25 1.20 20.90
N SER A 412 -11.30 0.31 21.89
CA SER A 412 -10.11 -0.25 22.54
C SER A 412 -9.21 -1.05 21.58
N ALA A 413 -9.77 -1.54 20.48
CA ALA A 413 -9.06 -2.26 19.43
C ALA A 413 -8.77 -1.37 18.19
N GLY A 414 -8.85 -0.05 18.34
CA GLY A 414 -8.52 0.92 17.28
C GLY A 414 -9.61 1.12 16.22
N TYR A 415 -10.82 0.59 16.43
CA TYR A 415 -11.95 0.86 15.55
C TYR A 415 -12.56 2.24 15.83
N PRO A 416 -13.14 2.91 14.81
CA PRO A 416 -13.87 4.15 15.03
C PRO A 416 -15.08 3.92 15.94
N ALA A 417 -15.41 4.87 16.80
CA ALA A 417 -16.52 4.74 17.73
C ALA A 417 -17.87 4.56 17.01
N PHE A 418 -18.08 5.32 15.93
CA PHE A 418 -19.31 5.27 15.14
C PHE A 418 -19.00 5.20 13.65
N VAL A 419 -19.86 4.45 12.92
CA VAL A 419 -19.80 4.29 11.47
C VAL A 419 -21.16 4.61 10.88
N VAL A 420 -21.20 5.52 9.92
CA VAL A 420 -22.36 5.82 9.09
C VAL A 420 -22.15 5.17 7.74
N HIS A 421 -23.02 4.24 7.38
CA HIS A 421 -22.93 3.46 6.16
C HIS A 421 -24.11 3.76 5.25
N TRP A 422 -23.84 4.31 4.08
CA TRP A 422 -24.81 4.53 3.01
C TRP A 422 -24.64 3.49 1.91
N THR A 423 -25.74 2.98 1.41
CA THR A 423 -25.77 2.11 0.23
C THR A 423 -26.86 2.54 -0.74
N ASP A 424 -26.55 2.50 -2.02
CA ASP A 424 -27.43 2.84 -3.12
C ASP A 424 -27.46 1.68 -4.13
N TYR A 425 -28.64 1.09 -4.30
CA TYR A 425 -28.95 -0.01 -5.23
C TYR A 425 -29.77 0.45 -6.44
N SER A 426 -29.67 1.74 -6.80
CA SER A 426 -30.46 2.28 -7.91
C SER A 426 -30.09 1.64 -9.25
N SER A 427 -31.10 1.23 -10.00
CA SER A 427 -30.99 0.47 -11.24
C SER A 427 -30.33 1.22 -12.41
N THR A 428 -30.25 2.57 -12.31
CA THR A 428 -29.65 3.46 -13.33
C THR A 428 -28.15 3.64 -13.18
N ARG A 429 -27.52 3.05 -12.18
CA ARG A 429 -26.08 3.20 -11.90
C ARG A 429 -25.22 2.32 -12.81
N LYS A 430 -24.01 2.81 -13.13
CA LYS A 430 -22.98 2.02 -13.84
C LYS A 430 -22.46 0.85 -13.00
N SER A 431 -22.44 1.01 -11.67
CA SER A 431 -22.11 -0.05 -10.71
C SER A 431 -23.38 -0.51 -10.00
N PRO A 432 -23.63 -1.82 -9.85
CA PRO A 432 -24.86 -2.34 -9.25
C PRO A 432 -25.03 -1.99 -7.77
N LEU A 433 -23.95 -1.55 -7.11
CA LEU A 433 -23.94 -1.14 -5.72
C LEU A 433 -22.95 -0.03 -5.51
N ASP A 434 -23.42 1.13 -5.01
CA ASP A 434 -22.58 2.18 -4.51
C ASP A 434 -22.60 2.22 -2.98
N ARG A 435 -21.42 2.45 -2.39
CA ARG A 435 -21.23 2.47 -0.94
C ARG A 435 -20.45 3.70 -0.52
N GLU A 436 -20.93 4.35 0.52
CA GLU A 436 -20.21 5.43 1.17
C GLU A 436 -20.15 5.14 2.67
N VAL A 437 -18.96 5.30 3.26
CA VAL A 437 -18.74 5.10 4.69
C VAL A 437 -18.16 6.38 5.26
N ARG A 438 -18.78 6.88 6.34
CA ARG A 438 -18.30 8.02 7.12
C ARG A 438 -18.07 7.59 8.55
N LEU A 439 -17.04 8.12 9.17
CA LEU A 439 -16.65 7.81 10.54
C LEU A 439 -16.98 8.99 11.45
N ALA A 440 -17.38 8.71 12.68
CA ALA A 440 -17.66 9.75 13.64
C ALA A 440 -17.12 9.37 15.04
N PRO A 441 -16.65 10.37 15.81
CA PRO A 441 -16.10 10.12 17.15
C PRO A 441 -17.17 9.94 18.22
N ASN A 442 -18.40 10.38 17.97
CA ASN A 442 -19.51 10.30 18.90
C ASN A 442 -20.85 10.20 18.15
N GLU A 443 -21.91 9.84 18.89
CA GLU A 443 -23.25 9.63 18.33
C GLU A 443 -23.84 10.88 17.70
N LYS A 444 -23.65 12.03 18.34
CA LYS A 444 -24.17 13.32 17.85
C LYS A 444 -23.63 13.66 16.47
N GLU A 445 -22.32 13.51 16.27
CA GLU A 445 -21.70 13.73 14.96
C GLU A 445 -22.11 12.65 13.94
N ALA A 446 -22.25 11.40 14.36
CA ALA A 446 -22.72 10.32 13.48
C ALA A 446 -24.15 10.60 12.96
N LEU A 447 -25.05 11.04 13.84
CA LEU A 447 -26.42 11.40 13.45
C LEU A 447 -26.46 12.64 12.56
N LYS A 448 -25.63 13.65 12.83
CA LYS A 448 -25.50 14.83 11.97
C LYS A 448 -25.02 14.46 10.55
N ILE A 449 -24.01 13.57 10.45
CA ILE A 449 -23.54 13.04 9.16
C ILE A 449 -24.68 12.29 8.46
N ALA A 450 -25.40 11.44 9.20
CA ALA A 450 -26.51 10.67 8.67
C ALA A 450 -27.62 11.57 8.10
N ASP A 451 -28.00 12.63 8.84
CA ASP A 451 -29.02 13.59 8.39
C ASP A 451 -28.58 14.36 7.13
N ALA A 452 -27.30 14.78 7.07
CA ALA A 452 -26.74 15.41 5.87
C ALA A 452 -26.78 14.45 4.66
N MET A 453 -26.38 13.19 4.82
CA MET A 453 -26.42 12.20 3.76
C MET A 453 -27.87 11.93 3.28
N ILE A 454 -28.84 11.94 4.19
CA ILE A 454 -30.26 11.80 3.82
C ILE A 454 -30.72 13.02 3.02
N ALA A 455 -30.43 14.23 3.50
CA ALA A 455 -30.82 15.46 2.82
C ALA A 455 -30.25 15.56 1.39
N ASP A 456 -29.00 15.14 1.22
CA ASP A 456 -28.32 15.16 -0.09
C ASP A 456 -28.88 14.12 -1.06
N ASN A 457 -29.28 12.96 -0.57
CA ASN A 457 -29.58 11.79 -1.39
C ASN A 457 -31.08 11.49 -1.50
N ILE A 458 -31.89 11.76 -0.48
CA ILE A 458 -33.36 11.49 -0.49
C ILE A 458 -34.11 12.75 -0.92
N LYS A 459 -34.39 12.81 -2.22
CA LYS A 459 -35.15 13.92 -2.86
C LYS A 459 -36.56 13.45 -3.27
N LYS A 460 -37.30 14.30 -3.95
CA LYS A 460 -38.67 13.99 -4.40
C LYS A 460 -38.80 12.63 -5.09
N GLY A 461 -39.79 11.87 -4.69
CA GLY A 461 -40.11 10.55 -5.25
C GLY A 461 -39.56 9.34 -4.50
N TRP A 462 -38.80 9.56 -3.41
CA TRP A 462 -38.38 8.50 -2.49
C TRP A 462 -39.39 8.37 -1.34
N SER A 463 -39.75 7.15 -1.00
CA SER A 463 -40.62 6.82 0.14
C SER A 463 -39.84 6.00 1.16
N GLU A 464 -39.92 6.35 2.43
CA GLU A 464 -39.31 5.55 3.49
C GLU A 464 -40.12 4.28 3.71
N VAL A 465 -39.41 3.15 3.79
CA VAL A 465 -40.03 1.85 4.09
C VAL A 465 -40.21 1.75 5.59
N ALA A 466 -41.47 1.58 6.03
CA ALA A 466 -41.78 1.32 7.43
C ALA A 466 -41.04 0.07 7.93
N LYS A 467 -40.61 0.09 9.22
CA LYS A 467 -39.92 -1.07 9.83
C LYS A 467 -40.79 -2.30 9.87
#